data_314f6d8d13ff41ccd00ee507330fa7cc
#
_entry.id   314f6d8d13ff41ccd00ee507330fa7cc
#
_cell.length_a   1.000
_cell.length_b   1.000
_cell.length_c   1.000
_cell.angle_alpha   90.00
_cell.angle_beta   90.00
_cell.angle_gamma   90.00
#
_symmetry.space_group_name_H-M   'P 1'
#
loop_
_entity.id
_entity.type
_entity.pdbx_description
1 polymer ?
#
loop_
_entity_poly.entity_id
_entity_poly.type
_entity_poly.pdbx_seq_one_letter_code
_entity_poly.pdbx_strand_id
1 'polypeptide(L)'
;ELMLCVNSYWVLPDAKLRRSGGFAALPSPEHLCRKEEKCLKLTRHNGRSGKHGTYNPRHNDRRFDVENSEHIDAERARQNVYWDCYRGFTTHDFRENPEQPDFSFEEIERMYYYEHYADHVNAQNARNEKTRHIERNRTVDDLLKNNKTCPEESIYQIGTMEESVPPETLALIVSEFYEEFENRFGSHIHILDWALHLDEGTPHIHERHVFDCENQYGEIAPQQEKA
;
A
#
# COMPACT_ATOMS: atom_id res chain seq x y z
N GLU A 1 22.25 -1.43 2.19
CA GLU A 1 22.17 -2.62 1.31
C GLU A 1 21.47 -3.72 2.11
N LEU A 2 20.18 -3.87 1.96
CA LEU A 2 19.43 -4.99 2.51
C LEU A 2 19.34 -6.05 1.42
N MET A 3 20.07 -7.14 1.63
CA MET A 3 19.95 -8.36 0.85
C MET A 3 18.78 -9.15 1.48
N LEU A 4 17.62 -9.15 0.83
CA LEU A 4 16.47 -9.95 1.25
C LEU A 4 16.57 -11.34 0.62
N CYS A 5 16.74 -12.36 1.46
CA CYS A 5 16.61 -13.78 1.08
C CYS A 5 15.17 -14.23 1.27
N VAL A 6 14.56 -14.73 0.20
CA VAL A 6 13.13 -15.00 0.10
C VAL A 6 12.84 -16.50 0.10
N ASN A 7 11.98 -16.98 0.99
CA ASN A 7 11.63 -18.41 1.15
C ASN A 7 10.12 -18.67 1.33
N SER A 8 9.25 -18.09 0.52
CA SER A 8 7.83 -18.51 0.52
C SER A 8 7.13 -18.14 -0.79
N TYR A 9 6.29 -19.03 -1.30
CA TYR A 9 5.56 -18.89 -2.55
C TYR A 9 4.18 -18.29 -2.32
N TRP A 10 3.89 -17.18 -2.98
CA TRP A 10 2.54 -16.67 -3.14
C TRP A 10 2.06 -16.93 -4.56
N VAL A 11 0.85 -17.43 -4.67
CA VAL A 11 0.18 -17.71 -5.94
C VAL A 11 -1.03 -16.80 -6.04
N LEU A 12 -1.16 -16.11 -7.17
CA LEU A 12 -2.35 -15.34 -7.53
C LEU A 12 -3.64 -16.13 -7.32
N PRO A 13 -4.82 -15.51 -7.10
CA PRO A 13 -6.00 -16.07 -6.43
C PRO A 13 -6.66 -17.32 -7.01
N ASP A 14 -6.23 -17.85 -8.15
CA ASP A 14 -6.85 -19.01 -8.78
C ASP A 14 -6.17 -20.38 -8.51
N ALA A 15 -5.16 -20.43 -7.66
CA ALA A 15 -4.49 -21.70 -7.37
C ALA A 15 -4.65 -22.11 -5.90
N LYS A 16 -5.71 -22.87 -5.61
CA LYS A 16 -5.75 -23.75 -4.45
C LYS A 16 -4.66 -24.82 -4.60
N LEU A 17 -3.43 -24.49 -4.19
CA LEU A 17 -2.39 -25.50 -4.10
C LEU A 17 -2.31 -26.05 -2.68
N ARG A 18 -2.71 -27.32 -2.58
CA ARG A 18 -2.48 -28.17 -1.41
C ARG A 18 -0.97 -28.30 -1.19
N ARG A 19 -0.55 -28.08 0.04
CA ARG A 19 0.78 -28.50 0.51
C ARG A 19 0.93 -29.99 0.30
N SER A 20 1.76 -30.40 -0.64
CA SER A 20 2.31 -31.74 -0.69
C SER A 20 3.61 -31.75 -1.50
N GLY A 21 4.71 -31.93 -0.80
CA GLY A 21 5.86 -32.70 -1.24
C GLY A 21 6.91 -32.02 -2.09
N GLY A 22 8.11 -31.93 -1.56
CA GLY A 22 9.36 -31.92 -2.29
C GLY A 22 10.05 -30.57 -2.45
N PHE A 23 10.82 -30.18 -1.45
CA PHE A 23 11.82 -29.13 -1.55
C PHE A 23 12.88 -29.51 -2.60
N ALA A 24 12.89 -28.87 -3.74
CA ALA A 24 14.11 -28.72 -4.51
C ALA A 24 14.94 -27.65 -3.78
N ALA A 25 16.14 -28.01 -3.33
CA ALA A 25 17.06 -27.07 -2.71
C ALA A 25 17.32 -25.87 -3.64
N LEU A 26 17.01 -24.68 -3.18
CA LEU A 26 17.39 -23.45 -3.88
C LEU A 26 18.92 -23.40 -3.97
N PRO A 27 19.47 -22.90 -5.08
CA PRO A 27 20.91 -22.69 -5.20
C PRO A 27 21.39 -21.75 -4.09
N SER A 28 22.56 -22.05 -3.52
CA SER A 28 23.17 -21.23 -2.48
C SER A 28 23.34 -19.78 -2.95
N PRO A 29 23.34 -18.77 -2.06
CA PRO A 29 23.50 -17.36 -2.40
C PRO A 29 24.74 -17.05 -3.26
N GLU A 30 25.76 -17.90 -3.23
CA GLU A 30 26.98 -17.77 -4.01
C GLU A 30 26.76 -17.96 -5.53
N HIS A 31 25.63 -18.55 -5.96
CA HIS A 31 25.28 -18.69 -7.37
C HIS A 31 24.47 -17.53 -7.93
N LEU A 32 23.98 -16.61 -7.09
CA LEU A 32 23.19 -15.45 -7.52
C LEU A 32 24.04 -14.24 -7.91
N CYS A 33 25.34 -14.27 -7.66
CA CYS A 33 26.24 -13.18 -8.04
C CYS A 33 27.41 -13.70 -8.88
N ARG A 34 27.19 -13.98 -10.16
CA ARG A 34 28.30 -14.11 -11.11
C ARG A 34 28.86 -12.71 -11.36
N LYS A 35 30.20 -12.62 -11.45
CA LYS A 35 31.00 -11.38 -11.51
C LYS A 35 30.67 -10.38 -12.63
N GLU A 36 29.63 -10.60 -13.41
CA GLU A 36 29.18 -9.74 -14.52
C GLU A 36 27.69 -9.41 -14.50
N GLU A 37 26.92 -9.88 -13.52
CA GLU A 37 25.49 -9.54 -13.41
C GLU A 37 25.35 -8.23 -12.65
N LYS A 38 24.80 -7.24 -13.32
CA LYS A 38 24.44 -5.92 -12.79
C LYS A 38 23.37 -6.11 -11.71
N CYS A 39 23.71 -5.90 -10.44
CA CYS A 39 22.71 -5.97 -9.38
C CYS A 39 21.66 -4.89 -9.55
N LEU A 40 20.40 -5.28 -9.75
CA LEU A 40 19.28 -4.36 -9.75
C LEU A 40 19.01 -3.86 -8.34
N LYS A 41 18.68 -2.58 -8.22
CA LYS A 41 18.41 -1.96 -6.92
C LYS A 41 16.92 -1.90 -6.65
N LEU A 42 16.53 -2.29 -5.43
CA LEU A 42 15.23 -1.93 -4.88
C LEU A 42 15.26 -0.44 -4.50
N THR A 43 14.31 0.30 -5.02
CA THR A 43 14.08 1.71 -4.67
C THR A 43 12.75 1.80 -3.91
N ARG A 44 12.77 2.49 -2.78
CA ARG A 44 11.57 2.89 -2.04
C ARG A 44 11.54 4.40 -1.94
N HIS A 45 10.42 4.99 -2.35
CA HIS A 45 10.10 6.38 -2.11
C HIS A 45 8.87 6.44 -1.21
N ASN A 46 8.91 7.24 -0.17
CA ASN A 46 7.76 7.39 0.72
C ASN A 46 7.49 8.84 1.08
N GLY A 47 6.23 9.14 1.37
CA GLY A 47 5.77 10.46 1.76
C GLY A 47 4.26 10.52 1.92
N ARG A 48 3.78 11.68 2.35
CA ARG A 48 2.34 11.94 2.54
C ARG A 48 1.79 12.99 1.60
N SER A 49 2.64 13.81 1.05
CA SER A 49 2.20 14.92 0.23
C SER A 49 3.18 15.24 -0.88
N GLY A 50 2.64 15.56 -2.04
CA GLY A 50 3.35 16.10 -3.18
C GLY A 50 3.17 17.62 -3.29
N LYS A 51 3.50 18.15 -4.47
CA LYS A 51 3.41 19.59 -4.80
C LYS A 51 2.01 20.20 -4.59
N HIS A 52 0.96 19.39 -4.67
CA HIS A 52 -0.44 19.81 -4.71
C HIS A 52 -1.25 19.37 -3.47
N GLY A 53 -0.61 19.02 -2.37
CA GLY A 53 -1.26 18.55 -1.15
C GLY A 53 -0.96 17.08 -0.85
N THR A 54 -1.87 16.41 -0.12
CA THR A 54 -1.74 14.97 0.17
C THR A 54 -1.83 14.14 -1.10
N TYR A 55 -1.14 13.00 -1.15
CA TYR A 55 -1.25 12.08 -2.27
C TYR A 55 -2.69 11.58 -2.42
N ASN A 56 -3.09 11.34 -3.67
CA ASN A 56 -4.45 10.95 -4.00
C ASN A 56 -4.50 9.46 -4.37
N PRO A 57 -5.22 8.63 -3.61
CA PRO A 57 -5.36 7.19 -3.88
C PRO A 57 -6.00 6.87 -5.25
N ARG A 58 -6.70 7.84 -5.87
CA ARG A 58 -7.28 7.67 -7.22
C ARG A 58 -6.25 7.43 -8.31
N HIS A 59 -5.00 7.88 -8.11
CA HIS A 59 -3.92 7.53 -9.03
C HIS A 59 -3.60 6.04 -8.93
N ASN A 60 -3.58 5.51 -7.72
CA ASN A 60 -3.16 4.14 -7.45
C ASN A 60 -4.19 3.14 -7.98
N ASP A 61 -5.49 3.41 -7.84
CA ASP A 61 -6.56 2.55 -8.31
C ASP A 61 -7.10 2.89 -9.72
N ARG A 62 -6.41 3.79 -10.43
CA ARG A 62 -6.77 4.22 -11.80
C ARG A 62 -8.17 4.80 -11.94
N ARG A 63 -8.69 5.48 -10.91
CA ARG A 63 -10.00 6.15 -10.93
C ARG A 63 -9.94 7.54 -11.56
N PHE A 64 -9.38 7.61 -12.77
CA PHE A 64 -9.32 8.80 -13.62
C PHE A 64 -9.33 8.39 -15.09
N ASP A 65 -9.32 9.35 -15.99
CA ASP A 65 -9.30 9.10 -17.44
C ASP A 65 -7.94 8.56 -17.90
N VAL A 66 -7.80 7.24 -17.88
CA VAL A 66 -6.60 6.51 -18.28
C VAL A 66 -6.35 6.63 -19.79
N GLU A 67 -7.41 6.67 -20.61
CA GLU A 67 -7.29 6.71 -22.09
C GLU A 67 -6.64 7.99 -22.60
N ASN A 68 -6.79 9.10 -21.85
CA ASN A 68 -6.19 10.39 -22.20
C ASN A 68 -4.90 10.69 -21.42
N SER A 69 -4.31 9.70 -20.77
CA SER A 69 -3.08 9.86 -19.97
C SER A 69 -1.85 9.49 -20.79
N GLU A 70 -0.99 10.47 -21.08
CA GLU A 70 0.19 10.29 -21.96
C GLU A 70 1.22 9.25 -21.47
N HIS A 71 1.19 8.89 -20.18
CA HIS A 71 2.18 8.01 -19.56
C HIS A 71 1.68 6.62 -19.19
N ILE A 72 0.40 6.34 -19.50
CA ILE A 72 -0.26 5.10 -19.12
C ILE A 72 -0.70 4.36 -20.40
N ASP A 73 -0.39 3.09 -20.45
CA ASP A 73 -0.86 2.17 -21.48
C ASP A 73 -2.20 1.57 -21.04
N ALA A 74 -3.29 2.03 -21.64
CA ALA A 74 -4.65 1.62 -21.27
C ALA A 74 -4.93 0.11 -21.45
N GLU A 75 -4.26 -0.56 -22.42
CA GLU A 75 -4.39 -2.00 -22.59
C GLU A 75 -3.67 -2.76 -21.49
N ARG A 76 -2.50 -2.29 -21.07
CA ARG A 76 -1.73 -2.87 -19.98
C ARG A 76 -2.35 -2.59 -18.61
N ALA A 77 -3.09 -1.48 -18.45
CA ALA A 77 -3.80 -1.15 -17.22
C ALA A 77 -4.75 -2.26 -16.75
N ARG A 78 -5.31 -3.06 -17.69
CA ARG A 78 -6.13 -4.23 -17.36
C ARG A 78 -5.37 -5.36 -16.67
N GLN A 79 -4.05 -5.34 -16.72
CA GLN A 79 -3.18 -6.32 -16.06
C GLN A 79 -2.76 -5.87 -14.66
N ASN A 80 -3.08 -4.65 -14.25
CA ASN A 80 -2.80 -4.15 -12.93
C ASN A 80 -3.47 -5.02 -11.86
N VAL A 81 -2.78 -5.19 -10.74
CA VAL A 81 -3.27 -5.97 -9.59
C VAL A 81 -3.44 -5.03 -8.41
N TYR A 82 -4.53 -5.21 -7.70
CA TYR A 82 -4.91 -4.37 -6.57
C TYR A 82 -5.12 -5.22 -5.32
N TRP A 83 -4.86 -4.66 -4.18
CA TRP A 83 -5.15 -5.24 -2.88
C TRP A 83 -5.65 -4.17 -1.92
N ASP A 84 -6.59 -4.52 -1.06
CA ASP A 84 -6.98 -3.67 0.05
C ASP A 84 -7.28 -4.50 1.31
N CYS A 85 -7.24 -3.84 2.47
CA CYS A 85 -7.37 -4.49 3.77
C CYS A 85 -8.74 -5.13 4.05
N TYR A 86 -9.78 -4.81 3.27
CA TYR A 86 -11.12 -5.38 3.45
C TYR A 86 -11.41 -6.54 2.53
N ARG A 87 -10.96 -6.50 1.27
CA ARG A 87 -11.29 -7.48 0.24
C ARG A 87 -10.13 -8.40 -0.12
N GLY A 88 -8.90 -8.01 0.21
CA GLY A 88 -7.71 -8.67 -0.28
C GLY A 88 -7.45 -8.37 -1.75
N PHE A 89 -6.96 -9.36 -2.50
CA PHE A 89 -6.61 -9.19 -3.91
C PHE A 89 -7.82 -9.01 -4.80
N THR A 90 -7.76 -8.02 -5.69
CA THR A 90 -8.72 -7.78 -6.75
C THR A 90 -8.01 -7.56 -8.08
N THR A 91 -8.69 -7.85 -9.19
CA THR A 91 -8.21 -7.58 -10.55
C THR A 91 -8.96 -6.41 -11.14
N HIS A 92 -8.45 -5.86 -12.25
CA HIS A 92 -9.14 -4.82 -12.99
C HIS A 92 -10.56 -5.25 -13.40
N ASP A 93 -10.72 -6.46 -13.96
CA ASP A 93 -12.02 -6.99 -14.39
C ASP A 93 -13.01 -7.13 -13.23
N PHE A 94 -12.54 -7.51 -12.03
CA PHE A 94 -13.38 -7.55 -10.83
C PHE A 94 -13.88 -6.15 -10.47
N ARG A 95 -13.01 -5.16 -10.53
CA ARG A 95 -13.31 -3.77 -10.14
C ARG A 95 -14.23 -3.07 -11.15
N GLU A 96 -14.21 -3.50 -12.40
CA GLU A 96 -15.08 -2.97 -13.47
C GLU A 96 -16.42 -3.70 -13.58
N ASN A 97 -16.62 -4.78 -12.83
CA ASN A 97 -17.87 -5.53 -12.87
C ASN A 97 -19.01 -4.76 -12.16
N PRO A 98 -20.05 -4.27 -12.88
CA PRO A 98 -21.11 -3.47 -12.29
C PRO A 98 -22.02 -4.24 -11.30
N GLU A 99 -21.92 -5.58 -11.26
CA GLU A 99 -22.65 -6.43 -10.32
C GLU A 99 -21.93 -6.57 -8.96
N GLN A 100 -20.66 -6.15 -8.87
CA GLN A 100 -19.88 -6.20 -7.65
C GLN A 100 -19.80 -4.80 -7.02
N PRO A 101 -19.99 -4.69 -5.70
CA PRO A 101 -19.70 -3.43 -5.02
C PRO A 101 -18.20 -3.15 -5.13
N ASP A 102 -17.86 -2.14 -5.90
CA ASP A 102 -16.48 -1.72 -6.05
C ASP A 102 -16.24 -0.44 -5.26
N PHE A 103 -15.39 -0.57 -4.26
CA PHE A 103 -14.92 0.57 -3.49
C PHE A 103 -13.57 1.05 -4.06
N SER A 104 -13.48 2.36 -4.29
CA SER A 104 -12.20 3.00 -4.59
C SER A 104 -11.26 2.91 -3.38
N PHE A 105 -9.96 3.06 -3.61
CA PHE A 105 -9.01 3.17 -2.50
C PHE A 105 -9.32 4.36 -1.58
N GLU A 106 -9.80 5.47 -2.14
CA GLU A 106 -10.29 6.60 -1.36
C GLU A 106 -11.42 6.21 -0.39
N GLU A 107 -12.34 5.35 -0.82
CA GLU A 107 -13.43 4.86 0.03
C GLU A 107 -12.93 3.84 1.06
N ILE A 108 -12.00 2.96 0.68
CA ILE A 108 -11.34 2.00 1.60
C ILE A 108 -10.63 2.75 2.73
N GLU A 109 -9.78 3.72 2.40
CA GLU A 109 -9.09 4.55 3.40
C GLU A 109 -10.09 5.28 4.30
N ARG A 110 -11.15 5.84 3.70
CA ARG A 110 -12.18 6.52 4.47
C ARG A 110 -12.91 5.57 5.41
N MET A 111 -13.30 4.37 4.96
CA MET A 111 -13.94 3.36 5.80
C MET A 111 -13.03 2.99 6.99
N TYR A 112 -11.75 2.72 6.72
CA TYR A 112 -10.77 2.40 7.75
C TYR A 112 -10.66 3.51 8.81
N TYR A 113 -10.54 4.76 8.38
CA TYR A 113 -10.43 5.91 9.29
C TYR A 113 -11.69 6.12 10.12
N TYR A 114 -12.88 5.92 9.55
CA TYR A 114 -14.12 6.00 10.30
C TYR A 114 -14.25 4.86 11.32
N GLU A 115 -13.84 3.66 10.97
CA GLU A 115 -13.88 2.51 11.86
C GLU A 115 -12.92 2.64 13.04
N HIS A 116 -11.70 3.09 12.79
CA HIS A 116 -10.63 3.05 13.78
C HIS A 116 -10.41 4.36 14.54
N TYR A 117 -10.77 5.52 13.97
CA TYR A 117 -10.44 6.83 14.55
C TYR A 117 -11.63 7.72 14.87
N ALA A 118 -12.88 7.32 14.60
CA ALA A 118 -14.05 8.13 14.91
C ALA A 118 -14.18 8.39 16.42
N ASP A 119 -13.92 7.39 17.25
CA ASP A 119 -13.98 7.54 18.70
C ASP A 119 -12.96 8.54 19.24
N HIS A 120 -11.73 8.51 18.71
CA HIS A 120 -10.69 9.50 19.02
C HIS A 120 -11.15 10.92 18.64
N VAL A 121 -11.67 11.11 17.44
CA VAL A 121 -12.16 12.41 16.96
C VAL A 121 -13.30 12.93 17.84
N ASN A 122 -14.29 12.07 18.15
CA ASN A 122 -15.42 12.43 18.99
C ASN A 122 -14.99 12.81 20.41
N ALA A 123 -14.07 12.03 21.01
CA ALA A 123 -13.54 12.33 22.34
C ALA A 123 -12.73 13.62 22.35
N GLN A 124 -11.93 13.90 21.31
CA GLN A 124 -11.21 15.16 21.18
C GLN A 124 -12.15 16.34 21.04
N ASN A 125 -13.20 16.24 20.22
CA ASN A 125 -14.21 17.28 20.05
C ASN A 125 -14.95 17.56 21.37
N ALA A 126 -15.32 16.54 22.11
CA ALA A 126 -15.94 16.71 23.43
C ALA A 126 -15.01 17.43 24.46
N ARG A 127 -13.69 17.19 24.40
CA ARG A 127 -12.71 17.95 25.20
C ARG A 127 -12.62 19.41 24.77
N ASN A 128 -12.62 19.68 23.47
CA ASN A 128 -12.61 21.03 22.92
C ASN A 128 -13.84 21.81 23.36
N GLU A 129 -15.03 21.22 23.32
CA GLU A 129 -16.27 21.84 23.78
C GLU A 129 -16.22 22.20 25.27
N LYS A 130 -15.75 21.29 26.12
CA LYS A 130 -15.59 21.54 27.56
C LYS A 130 -14.64 22.71 27.86
N THR A 131 -13.63 22.88 27.02
CA THR A 131 -12.63 23.97 27.16
C THR A 131 -12.99 25.20 26.34
N ARG A 132 -14.18 25.25 25.70
CA ARG A 132 -14.68 26.33 24.84
C ARG A 132 -13.80 26.62 23.62
N HIS A 133 -13.21 25.57 23.05
CA HIS A 133 -12.39 25.63 21.84
C HIS A 133 -13.03 24.88 20.67
N ILE A 134 -14.32 25.16 20.42
CA ILE A 134 -15.13 24.52 19.37
C ILE A 134 -14.50 24.70 17.98
N GLU A 135 -13.78 25.78 17.75
CA GLU A 135 -13.04 26.07 16.51
C GLU A 135 -11.96 25.04 16.19
N ARG A 136 -11.60 24.18 17.15
CA ARG A 136 -10.63 23.08 16.98
C ARG A 136 -11.27 21.75 16.67
N ASN A 137 -12.59 21.70 16.64
CA ASN A 137 -13.31 20.47 16.30
C ASN A 137 -12.97 20.03 14.88
N ARG A 138 -12.86 18.72 14.70
CA ARG A 138 -12.49 18.08 13.45
C ARG A 138 -13.47 16.97 13.12
N THR A 139 -13.48 16.59 11.85
CA THR A 139 -14.11 15.37 11.34
C THR A 139 -13.06 14.32 11.06
N VAL A 140 -13.48 13.09 10.84
CA VAL A 140 -12.57 12.02 10.37
C VAL A 140 -12.00 12.37 8.99
N ASP A 141 -12.79 12.99 8.12
CA ASP A 141 -12.31 13.45 6.80
C ASP A 141 -11.20 14.52 6.91
N ASP A 142 -11.13 15.28 8.00
CA ASP A 142 -10.05 16.23 8.24
C ASP A 142 -8.72 15.51 8.56
N LEU A 143 -8.77 14.31 9.13
CA LEU A 143 -7.57 13.49 9.33
C LEU A 143 -6.98 13.03 8.00
N LEU A 144 -7.83 12.59 7.06
CA LEU A 144 -7.42 12.16 5.72
C LEU A 144 -6.83 13.29 4.88
N LYS A 145 -7.26 14.53 5.11
CA LYS A 145 -6.78 15.72 4.39
C LYS A 145 -5.51 16.34 4.99
N ASN A 146 -5.19 15.99 6.22
CA ASN A 146 -4.08 16.58 6.94
C ASN A 146 -2.80 15.79 6.67
N ASN A 147 -1.76 16.45 6.16
CA ASN A 147 -0.47 15.86 5.81
C ASN A 147 0.32 15.24 6.98
N LYS A 148 -0.17 15.36 8.22
CA LYS A 148 0.43 14.70 9.40
C LYS A 148 -0.30 13.43 9.83
N THR A 149 -1.55 13.27 9.38
CA THR A 149 -2.43 12.19 9.84
C THR A 149 -3.04 11.38 8.70
N CYS A 150 -2.92 11.83 7.44
CA CYS A 150 -3.33 11.05 6.28
C CYS A 150 -2.42 9.83 6.09
N PRO A 151 -2.84 8.81 5.33
CA PRO A 151 -1.98 7.71 4.95
C PRO A 151 -0.67 8.18 4.32
N GLU A 152 0.41 7.48 4.61
CA GLU A 152 1.69 7.63 3.91
C GLU A 152 1.68 6.73 2.68
N GLU A 153 2.24 7.20 1.58
CA GLU A 153 2.43 6.43 0.37
C GLU A 153 3.87 5.97 0.24
N SER A 154 4.07 4.70 -0.09
CA SER A 154 5.35 4.15 -0.48
C SER A 154 5.28 3.62 -1.91
N ILE A 155 6.31 3.92 -2.70
CA ILE A 155 6.46 3.40 -4.06
C ILE A 155 7.66 2.48 -4.07
N TYR A 156 7.46 1.23 -4.52
CA TYR A 156 8.50 0.21 -4.62
C TYR A 156 8.76 -0.15 -6.07
N GLN A 157 10.03 -0.11 -6.46
CA GLN A 157 10.49 -0.45 -7.81
C GLN A 157 11.82 -1.19 -7.73
N ILE A 158 12.03 -2.21 -8.57
CA ILE A 158 13.31 -2.90 -8.69
C ILE A 158 13.81 -2.76 -10.13
N GLY A 159 14.89 -2.01 -10.30
CA GLY A 159 15.47 -1.71 -11.59
C GLY A 159 15.07 -0.35 -12.15
N THR A 160 15.16 -0.22 -13.47
CA THR A 160 14.91 1.00 -14.24
C THR A 160 14.06 0.70 -15.46
N MET A 161 13.75 1.72 -16.28
CA MET A 161 13.07 1.53 -17.56
C MET A 161 13.87 0.65 -18.55
N GLU A 162 15.19 0.63 -18.44
CA GLU A 162 16.06 -0.18 -19.32
C GLU A 162 16.14 -1.64 -18.89
N GLU A 163 16.11 -1.87 -17.57
CA GLU A 163 16.23 -3.20 -17.00
C GLU A 163 15.52 -3.27 -15.65
N SER A 164 14.49 -4.09 -15.55
CA SER A 164 13.70 -4.30 -14.32
C SER A 164 13.44 -5.78 -14.07
N VAL A 165 13.09 -6.11 -12.84
CA VAL A 165 12.62 -7.47 -12.54
C VAL A 165 11.23 -7.73 -13.15
N PRO A 166 10.91 -9.01 -13.43
CA PRO A 166 9.54 -9.37 -13.78
C PRO A 166 8.54 -8.91 -12.69
N PRO A 167 7.31 -8.53 -13.08
CA PRO A 167 6.28 -8.09 -12.14
C PRO A 167 6.02 -9.06 -10.98
N GLU A 168 6.03 -10.35 -11.27
CA GLU A 168 5.81 -11.41 -10.29
C GLU A 168 6.92 -11.44 -9.23
N THR A 169 8.16 -11.16 -9.64
CA THR A 169 9.31 -11.07 -8.73
C THR A 169 9.19 -9.84 -7.83
N LEU A 170 8.77 -8.69 -8.38
CA LEU A 170 8.52 -7.48 -7.59
C LEU A 170 7.40 -7.72 -6.58
N ALA A 171 6.27 -8.27 -7.03
CA ALA A 171 5.13 -8.58 -6.17
C ALA A 171 5.51 -9.53 -5.02
N LEU A 172 6.27 -10.58 -5.31
CA LEU A 172 6.75 -11.52 -4.32
C LEU A 172 7.62 -10.84 -3.25
N ILE A 173 8.64 -10.08 -3.68
CA ILE A 173 9.57 -9.40 -2.77
C ILE A 173 8.82 -8.40 -1.88
N VAL A 174 7.90 -7.62 -2.44
CA VAL A 174 7.16 -6.62 -1.69
C VAL A 174 6.14 -7.27 -0.75
N SER A 175 5.48 -8.35 -1.15
CA SER A 175 4.55 -9.09 -0.27
C SER A 175 5.27 -9.68 0.95
N GLU A 176 6.46 -10.26 0.78
CA GLU A 176 7.25 -10.76 1.89
C GLU A 176 7.77 -9.63 2.81
N PHE A 177 8.12 -8.50 2.21
CA PHE A 177 8.47 -7.32 2.97
C PHE A 177 7.28 -6.85 3.84
N TYR A 178 6.05 -6.84 3.30
CA TYR A 178 4.87 -6.45 4.07
C TYR A 178 4.56 -7.45 5.19
N GLU A 179 4.66 -8.75 4.92
CA GLU A 179 4.48 -9.77 5.95
C GLU A 179 5.48 -9.60 7.10
N GLU A 180 6.76 -9.39 6.80
CA GLU A 180 7.78 -9.12 7.81
C GLU A 180 7.53 -7.79 8.55
N PHE A 181 7.07 -6.78 7.83
CA PHE A 181 6.79 -5.46 8.37
C PHE A 181 5.59 -5.49 9.33
N GLU A 182 4.50 -6.17 8.96
CA GLU A 182 3.35 -6.37 9.82
C GLU A 182 3.68 -7.24 11.05
N ASN A 183 4.51 -8.27 10.88
CA ASN A 183 4.96 -9.10 12.01
C ASN A 183 5.77 -8.31 13.04
N ARG A 184 6.54 -7.31 12.62
CA ARG A 184 7.37 -6.49 13.52
C ARG A 184 6.62 -5.31 14.10
N PHE A 185 5.80 -4.66 13.32
CA PHE A 185 5.24 -3.34 13.61
C PHE A 185 3.72 -3.26 13.50
N GLY A 186 3.04 -4.37 13.23
CA GLY A 186 1.61 -4.41 12.93
C GLY A 186 0.68 -3.89 14.03
N SER A 187 1.19 -3.68 15.25
CA SER A 187 0.44 -2.96 16.29
C SER A 187 0.43 -1.43 16.10
N HIS A 188 1.23 -0.91 15.18
CA HIS A 188 1.44 0.53 14.97
C HIS A 188 1.41 0.95 13.50
N ILE A 189 1.38 0.00 12.58
CA ILE A 189 1.36 0.24 11.14
C ILE A 189 0.30 -0.65 10.51
N HIS A 190 -0.56 -0.05 9.70
CA HIS A 190 -1.64 -0.75 9.02
C HIS A 190 -1.59 -0.43 7.53
N ILE A 191 -1.35 -1.45 6.69
CA ILE A 191 -1.42 -1.33 5.24
C ILE A 191 -2.89 -1.28 4.85
N LEU A 192 -3.28 -0.23 4.13
CA LEU A 192 -4.66 0.03 3.74
C LEU A 192 -4.98 -0.53 2.36
N ASP A 193 -4.11 -0.24 1.41
CA ASP A 193 -4.24 -0.66 0.03
C ASP A 193 -2.88 -0.62 -0.70
N TRP A 194 -2.80 -1.34 -1.81
CA TRP A 194 -1.70 -1.21 -2.76
C TRP A 194 -2.10 -1.64 -4.17
N ALA A 195 -1.39 -1.11 -5.16
CA ALA A 195 -1.54 -1.44 -6.56
C ALA A 195 -0.20 -1.78 -7.20
N LEU A 196 -0.13 -2.90 -7.92
CA LEU A 196 0.97 -3.21 -8.83
C LEU A 196 0.60 -2.65 -10.20
N HIS A 197 1.33 -1.63 -10.61
CA HIS A 197 1.19 -0.99 -11.91
C HIS A 197 2.09 -1.64 -12.95
N LEU A 198 1.49 -2.12 -14.03
CA LEU A 198 2.14 -2.72 -15.18
C LEU A 198 2.00 -1.84 -16.44
N ASP A 199 1.22 -0.79 -16.34
CA ASP A 199 0.80 0.10 -17.41
C ASP A 199 1.70 1.33 -17.61
N GLU A 200 2.77 1.43 -16.84
CA GLU A 200 3.79 2.47 -17.00
C GLU A 200 5.13 1.87 -17.47
N GLY A 201 6.15 2.71 -17.56
CA GLY A 201 7.45 2.33 -18.13
C GLY A 201 8.22 1.23 -17.39
N THR A 202 8.00 1.10 -16.09
CA THR A 202 8.63 0.08 -15.23
C THR A 202 7.60 -0.45 -14.24
N PRO A 203 7.52 -1.78 -14.00
CA PRO A 203 6.66 -2.33 -12.96
C PRO A 203 7.00 -1.73 -11.59
N HIS A 204 5.99 -1.24 -10.89
CA HIS A 204 6.15 -0.66 -9.56
C HIS A 204 4.88 -0.84 -8.73
N ILE A 205 5.04 -0.76 -7.40
CA ILE A 205 3.94 -0.88 -6.46
C ILE A 205 3.78 0.44 -5.74
N HIS A 206 2.57 0.99 -5.78
CA HIS A 206 2.10 2.02 -4.86
C HIS A 206 1.41 1.35 -3.69
N GLU A 207 1.82 1.66 -2.48
CA GLU A 207 1.25 1.14 -1.25
C GLU A 207 0.92 2.29 -0.33
N ARG A 208 -0.20 2.17 0.39
CA ARG A 208 -0.62 3.17 1.36
C ARG A 208 -0.86 2.55 2.73
N HIS A 209 -0.28 3.18 3.74
CA HIS A 209 -0.37 2.75 5.13
C HIS A 209 -0.60 3.91 6.08
N VAL A 210 -1.05 3.59 7.28
CA VAL A 210 -1.18 4.54 8.37
C VAL A 210 -0.38 4.07 9.58
N PHE A 211 0.29 5.02 10.21
CA PHE A 211 0.88 4.82 11.54
C PHE A 211 -0.10 5.29 12.60
N ASP A 212 -0.32 4.48 13.62
CA ASP A 212 -1.12 4.88 14.75
C ASP A 212 -0.53 4.42 16.09
N CYS A 213 -0.92 5.07 17.14
CA CYS A 213 -0.63 4.61 18.48
C CYS A 213 -1.58 5.23 19.50
N GLU A 214 -1.55 4.69 20.70
CA GLU A 214 -2.29 5.23 21.83
C GLU A 214 -1.77 6.62 22.22
N ASN A 215 -2.68 7.58 22.33
CA ASN A 215 -2.37 8.91 22.79
C ASN A 215 -2.39 9.00 24.33
N GLN A 216 -2.12 10.18 24.90
CA GLN A 216 -2.10 10.38 26.35
C GLN A 216 -3.45 10.15 27.05
N TYR A 217 -4.53 9.95 26.33
CA TYR A 217 -5.88 9.70 26.84
C TYR A 217 -6.33 8.25 26.66
N GLY A 218 -5.45 7.37 26.18
CA GLY A 218 -5.78 5.97 25.90
C GLY A 218 -6.57 5.76 24.61
N GLU A 219 -6.54 6.70 23.67
CA GLU A 219 -7.25 6.61 22.39
C GLU A 219 -6.25 6.32 21.27
N ILE A 220 -6.59 5.39 20.38
CA ILE A 220 -5.80 5.13 19.16
C ILE A 220 -6.01 6.30 18.20
N ALA A 221 -4.92 6.88 17.73
CA ALA A 221 -4.92 8.04 16.85
C ALA A 221 -3.82 7.94 15.79
N PRO A 222 -4.06 8.41 14.54
CA PRO A 222 -3.04 8.38 13.50
C PRO A 222 -1.92 9.36 13.84
N GLN A 223 -0.72 8.83 14.11
CA GLN A 223 0.48 9.61 14.42
C GLN A 223 1.76 8.80 14.24
N GLN A 224 2.65 9.26 13.39
CA GLN A 224 3.90 8.58 13.08
C GLN A 224 5.01 8.76 14.15
N GLU A 225 5.06 9.92 14.79
CA GLU A 225 6.19 10.26 15.69
C GLU A 225 6.26 9.39 16.95
N LYS A 226 5.19 8.66 17.28
CA LYS A 226 5.10 7.85 18.49
C LYS A 226 4.81 6.37 18.21
N ALA A 227 4.46 6.03 16.98
CA ALA A 227 4.21 4.68 16.55
C ALA A 227 5.48 3.82 16.49
#